data_54b6fd2e3b6ccd9df25487042c7cc3af
#
_entry.id   54b6fd2e3b6ccd9df25487042c7cc3af
#
_cell.length_a   1.000
_cell.length_b   1.000
_cell.length_c   1.000
_cell.angle_alpha   90.00
_cell.angle_beta   90.00
_cell.angle_gamma   90.00
#
_symmetry.space_group_name_H-M   'P 1'
#
loop_
_entity.id
_entity.type
_entity.pdbx_description
1 polymer ?
#
loop_
_entity_poly.entity_id
_entity_poly.type
_entity_poly.pdbx_seq_one_letter_code
_entity_poly.pdbx_strand_id
1 'polypeptide(L)'
;MAIRRQATAGMIADTSLYNIDGACAMSSGLVRQIGTAVGLSSVVDGYIVLSAPSAESVYGVLVKSHYESPKGTYGGAAGDIDDYQVANVMTHGRIWVQTSLGAAPAFGSAITVNAAGIASSTAADASNFALGTAAGGFQAADSASGEPALVEVQLLQK
;
A
#
# COMPACT_ATOMS: atom_id res chain seq x y z
N MET A 1 16.44 -18.16 17.53
CA MET A 1 16.68 -17.90 16.08
C MET A 1 15.51 -17.05 15.59
N ALA A 2 15.74 -15.79 15.25
CA ALA A 2 14.68 -14.95 14.71
C ALA A 2 14.32 -15.43 13.30
N ILE A 3 13.08 -15.88 13.10
CA ILE A 3 12.58 -16.26 11.78
C ILE A 3 12.42 -14.95 11.00
N ARG A 4 13.13 -14.83 9.88
CA ARG A 4 13.05 -13.67 9.00
C ARG A 4 11.62 -13.57 8.46
N ARG A 5 11.02 -12.36 8.46
CA ARG A 5 9.71 -12.13 7.88
C ARG A 5 9.66 -12.55 6.41
N GLN A 6 8.55 -13.13 5.99
CA GLN A 6 8.36 -13.59 4.61
C GLN A 6 8.22 -12.41 3.64
N ALA A 7 7.63 -11.32 4.09
CA ALA A 7 7.36 -10.15 3.26
C ALA A 7 7.64 -8.84 4.00
N THR A 8 7.78 -7.77 3.24
CA THR A 8 7.83 -6.38 3.71
C THR A 8 6.72 -5.58 3.06
N ALA A 9 6.30 -4.48 3.70
CA ALA A 9 5.29 -3.58 3.15
C ALA A 9 5.67 -3.12 1.72
N GLY A 10 4.70 -3.09 0.80
CA GLY A 10 4.91 -2.73 -0.59
C GLY A 10 5.73 -3.71 -1.44
N MET A 11 6.04 -4.90 -0.91
CA MET A 11 6.70 -5.95 -1.71
C MET A 11 5.73 -6.57 -2.70
N ILE A 12 6.15 -6.71 -3.95
CA ILE A 12 5.41 -7.43 -4.99
C ILE A 12 5.35 -8.90 -4.57
N ALA A 13 4.15 -9.48 -4.50
CA ALA A 13 3.95 -10.87 -4.09
C ALA A 13 4.01 -11.85 -5.26
N ASP A 14 3.61 -11.41 -6.45
CA ASP A 14 3.61 -12.21 -7.68
C ASP A 14 4.08 -11.35 -8.85
N THR A 15 5.06 -11.83 -9.59
CA THR A 15 5.67 -11.15 -10.74
C THR A 15 5.14 -11.63 -12.08
N SER A 16 4.12 -12.50 -12.10
CA SER A 16 3.59 -13.08 -13.36
C SER A 16 2.79 -12.05 -14.17
N LEU A 17 2.00 -11.20 -13.51
CA LEU A 17 1.20 -10.16 -14.16
C LEU A 17 0.98 -9.00 -13.19
N TYR A 18 1.65 -7.87 -13.43
CA TYR A 18 1.48 -6.65 -12.64
C TYR A 18 1.71 -5.41 -13.49
N ASN A 19 1.18 -4.28 -13.03
CA ASN A 19 1.46 -2.96 -13.58
C ASN A 19 1.90 -2.00 -12.48
N ILE A 20 2.99 -1.29 -12.71
CA ILE A 20 3.53 -0.27 -11.81
C ILE A 20 3.68 1.03 -12.60
N ASP A 21 3.06 2.08 -12.10
CA ASP A 21 3.19 3.43 -12.60
C ASP A 21 4.31 4.15 -11.84
N GLY A 22 5.37 4.52 -12.55
CA GLY A 22 6.60 5.08 -11.98
C GLY A 22 6.69 6.61 -11.98
N ALA A 23 5.71 7.31 -12.57
CA ALA A 23 5.71 8.78 -12.69
C ALA A 23 4.65 9.42 -11.77
N CYS A 24 4.47 8.90 -10.57
CA CYS A 24 3.50 9.41 -9.61
C CYS A 24 4.18 10.36 -8.62
N ALA A 25 3.58 11.52 -8.34
CA ALA A 25 4.05 12.47 -7.36
C ALA A 25 3.08 12.57 -6.18
N MET A 26 3.60 12.63 -4.97
CA MET A 26 2.79 12.87 -3.78
C MET A 26 2.26 14.31 -3.79
N SER A 27 0.99 14.52 -3.46
CA SER A 27 0.43 15.87 -3.34
C SER A 27 0.98 16.60 -2.10
N SER A 28 0.83 17.92 -2.10
CA SER A 28 1.26 18.76 -0.97
C SER A 28 0.64 18.31 0.36
N GLY A 29 1.47 18.15 1.38
CA GLY A 29 1.07 17.71 2.71
C GLY A 29 0.70 16.22 2.83
N LEU A 30 0.84 15.43 1.76
CA LEU A 30 0.58 14.01 1.80
C LEU A 30 1.88 13.24 2.12
N VAL A 31 1.94 12.65 3.29
CA VAL A 31 3.00 11.71 3.70
C VAL A 31 2.39 10.33 3.83
N ARG A 32 3.00 9.34 3.22
CA ARG A 32 2.52 7.95 3.23
C ARG A 32 3.65 6.95 3.37
N GLN A 33 3.36 5.85 4.02
CA GLN A 33 4.29 4.73 4.14
C GLN A 33 4.20 3.81 2.93
N ILE A 34 5.31 3.20 2.56
CA ILE A 34 5.35 2.12 1.57
C ILE A 34 4.41 1.00 2.00
N GLY A 35 3.67 0.43 1.04
CA GLY A 35 2.67 -0.60 1.30
C GLY A 35 1.33 -0.08 1.79
N THR A 36 1.08 1.23 1.75
CA THR A 36 -0.26 1.80 1.94
C THR A 36 -0.90 2.14 0.59
N ALA A 37 -2.23 2.16 0.56
CA ALA A 37 -2.98 2.55 -0.63
C ALA A 37 -3.01 4.08 -0.78
N VAL A 38 -3.10 4.52 -2.01
CA VAL A 38 -3.23 5.94 -2.41
C VAL A 38 -4.36 6.12 -3.41
N GLY A 39 -4.91 7.33 -3.44
CA GLY A 39 -5.89 7.77 -4.42
C GLY A 39 -5.24 8.59 -5.53
N LEU A 40 -6.03 8.93 -6.54
CA LEU A 40 -5.67 9.85 -7.62
C LEU A 40 -6.30 11.21 -7.34
N SER A 41 -5.48 12.26 -7.29
CA SER A 41 -5.95 13.65 -7.18
C SER A 41 -6.18 14.26 -8.57
N SER A 42 -5.16 14.25 -9.41
CA SER A 42 -5.21 14.86 -10.74
C SER A 42 -4.08 14.32 -11.62
N VAL A 43 -4.15 14.66 -12.90
CA VAL A 43 -3.02 14.51 -13.84
C VAL A 43 -2.63 15.90 -14.29
N VAL A 44 -1.39 16.31 -14.01
CA VAL A 44 -0.86 17.62 -14.32
C VAL A 44 0.40 17.45 -15.18
N ASP A 45 0.43 18.05 -16.35
CA ASP A 45 1.58 18.00 -17.29
C ASP A 45 2.12 16.58 -17.55
N GLY A 46 1.21 15.58 -17.56
CA GLY A 46 1.57 14.18 -17.76
C GLY A 46 2.02 13.44 -16.49
N TYR A 47 2.05 14.10 -15.35
CA TYR A 47 2.33 13.48 -14.05
C TYR A 47 1.05 13.13 -13.31
N ILE A 48 1.03 11.95 -12.72
CA ILE A 48 -0.04 11.50 -11.82
C ILE A 48 0.22 12.09 -10.45
N VAL A 49 -0.74 12.88 -9.93
CA VAL A 49 -0.68 13.45 -8.58
C VAL A 49 -1.53 12.60 -7.65
N LEU A 50 -0.90 12.05 -6.61
CA LEU A 50 -1.53 11.14 -5.66
C LEU A 50 -2.20 11.90 -4.52
N SER A 51 -3.28 11.33 -4.01
CA SER A 51 -4.02 11.79 -2.83
C SER A 51 -4.22 10.68 -1.81
N ALA A 52 -4.88 11.01 -0.70
CA ALA A 52 -5.45 9.98 0.15
C ALA A 52 -6.52 9.17 -0.61
N PRO A 53 -6.71 7.87 -0.31
CA PRO A 53 -7.82 7.11 -0.86
C PRO A 53 -9.17 7.74 -0.52
N SER A 54 -10.12 7.65 -1.43
CA SER A 54 -11.49 8.10 -1.26
C SER A 54 -12.47 7.14 -1.92
N ALA A 55 -13.78 7.34 -1.70
CA ALA A 55 -14.82 6.54 -2.34
C ALA A 55 -14.76 6.59 -3.87
N GLU A 56 -14.31 7.71 -4.42
CA GLU A 56 -14.22 7.95 -5.86
C GLU A 56 -12.89 7.53 -6.46
N SER A 57 -11.84 7.43 -5.63
CA SER A 57 -10.48 7.21 -6.10
C SER A 57 -9.64 6.40 -5.12
N VAL A 58 -9.52 5.10 -5.41
CA VAL A 58 -8.43 4.26 -4.93
C VAL A 58 -7.59 3.91 -6.15
N TYR A 59 -6.40 4.48 -6.26
CA TYR A 59 -5.56 4.33 -7.45
C TYR A 59 -4.72 3.06 -7.41
N GLY A 60 -4.02 2.82 -6.31
CA GLY A 60 -3.17 1.66 -6.15
C GLY A 60 -2.45 1.65 -4.81
N VAL A 61 -1.37 0.90 -4.73
CA VAL A 61 -0.55 0.71 -3.52
C VAL A 61 0.89 1.12 -3.77
N LEU A 62 1.49 1.85 -2.83
CA LEU A 62 2.88 2.29 -2.89
C LEU A 62 3.83 1.08 -2.82
N VAL A 63 4.67 0.94 -3.85
CA VAL A 63 5.59 -0.18 -4.03
C VAL A 63 6.93 0.15 -3.38
N LYS A 64 7.55 -0.86 -2.74
CA LYS A 64 8.92 -0.75 -2.26
C LYS A 64 9.88 -0.74 -3.46
N SER A 65 10.59 0.37 -3.63
CA SER A 65 11.64 0.52 -4.64
C SER A 65 13.03 0.40 -4.01
N HIS A 66 14.00 -0.11 -4.78
CA HIS A 66 15.41 -0.13 -4.36
C HIS A 66 16.06 1.26 -4.34
N TYR A 67 15.44 2.23 -5.01
CA TYR A 67 15.96 3.60 -5.15
C TYR A 67 15.37 4.57 -4.13
N GLU A 68 14.33 4.18 -3.42
CA GLU A 68 13.77 4.96 -2.33
C GLU A 68 14.57 4.68 -1.08
N SER A 69 15.40 5.65 -0.68
CA SER A 69 16.06 5.59 0.63
C SER A 69 14.98 5.74 1.70
N PRO A 70 14.71 4.72 2.53
CA PRO A 70 13.77 4.91 3.63
C PRO A 70 14.32 6.00 4.54
N LYS A 71 13.49 7.00 4.86
CA LYS A 71 13.84 8.08 5.79
C LYS A 71 14.41 7.59 7.12
N GLY A 72 14.10 6.36 7.51
CA GLY A 72 14.63 5.69 8.70
C GLY A 72 16.15 5.52 8.78
N THR A 73 16.87 5.68 7.67
CA THR A 73 18.35 5.57 7.67
C THR A 73 19.01 6.74 8.40
N TYR A 74 18.32 7.88 8.57
CA TYR A 74 18.84 9.10 9.20
C TYR A 74 17.86 9.75 10.19
N GLY A 75 16.97 8.97 10.82
CA GLY A 75 16.12 9.45 11.92
C GLY A 75 14.66 9.77 11.57
N GLY A 76 14.19 9.45 10.38
CA GLY A 76 12.76 9.45 10.04
C GLY A 76 12.10 8.07 10.21
N ALA A 77 10.78 7.95 10.14
CA ALA A 77 10.11 6.66 10.12
C ALA A 77 10.47 5.89 8.84
N ALA A 78 10.81 4.62 8.99
CA ALA A 78 11.20 3.78 7.85
C ALA A 78 10.04 3.63 6.85
N GLY A 79 10.32 3.94 5.58
CA GLY A 79 9.35 3.75 4.49
C GLY A 79 8.38 4.89 4.27
N ASP A 80 8.59 6.07 4.87
CA ASP A 80 7.80 7.26 4.56
C ASP A 80 8.20 7.85 3.21
N ILE A 81 7.19 8.20 2.40
CA ILE A 81 7.30 9.00 1.19
C ILE A 81 6.67 10.36 1.49
N ASP A 82 7.46 11.41 1.36
CA ASP A 82 7.02 12.78 1.66
C ASP A 82 6.21 13.40 0.52
N ASP A 83 5.61 14.54 0.83
CA ASP A 83 4.97 15.39 -0.16
C ASP A 83 5.96 15.79 -1.27
N TYR A 84 5.44 15.92 -2.48
CA TYR A 84 6.19 16.17 -3.74
C TYR A 84 7.25 15.13 -4.12
N GLN A 85 7.45 14.06 -3.35
CA GLN A 85 8.33 12.97 -3.76
C GLN A 85 7.67 12.11 -4.85
N VAL A 86 8.52 11.58 -5.71
CA VAL A 86 8.09 10.61 -6.72
C VAL A 86 7.92 9.24 -6.06
N ALA A 87 6.84 8.57 -6.41
CA ALA A 87 6.50 7.25 -5.90
C ALA A 87 6.16 6.28 -7.03
N ASN A 88 6.44 5.01 -6.80
CA ASN A 88 5.99 3.92 -7.65
C ASN A 88 4.69 3.34 -7.08
N VAL A 89 3.66 3.25 -7.90
CA VAL A 89 2.34 2.75 -7.50
C VAL A 89 1.97 1.52 -8.30
N MET A 90 1.68 0.43 -7.61
CA MET A 90 1.13 -0.77 -8.25
C MET A 90 -0.38 -0.61 -8.40
N THR A 91 -0.85 -0.69 -9.64
CA THR A 91 -2.27 -0.54 -9.99
C THR A 91 -2.93 -1.87 -10.31
N HIS A 92 -2.15 -2.90 -10.61
CA HIS A 92 -2.62 -4.26 -10.89
C HIS A 92 -1.61 -5.30 -10.40
N GLY A 93 -2.09 -6.46 -9.96
CA GLY A 93 -1.27 -7.59 -9.51
C GLY A 93 -1.39 -7.86 -8.02
N ARG A 94 -0.47 -8.64 -7.45
CA ARG A 94 -0.46 -9.02 -6.03
C ARG A 94 0.64 -8.29 -5.28
N ILE A 95 0.27 -7.67 -4.16
CA ILE A 95 1.17 -6.85 -3.36
C ILE A 95 0.88 -7.01 -1.87
N TRP A 96 1.90 -6.86 -1.04
CA TRP A 96 1.79 -6.85 0.41
C TRP A 96 1.45 -5.46 0.93
N VAL A 97 0.27 -5.34 1.53
CA VAL A 97 -0.34 -4.08 2.00
C VAL A 97 -0.34 -4.05 3.52
N GLN A 98 -0.05 -2.88 4.10
CA GLN A 98 -0.20 -2.67 5.53
C GLN A 98 -1.67 -2.82 5.94
N THR A 99 -1.92 -3.52 7.04
CA THR A 99 -3.28 -3.83 7.48
C THR A 99 -3.48 -3.65 8.98
N SER A 100 -4.71 -3.36 9.37
CA SER A 100 -5.18 -3.38 10.76
C SER A 100 -5.77 -4.73 11.18
N LEU A 101 -5.76 -5.74 10.30
CA LEU A 101 -6.29 -7.07 10.61
C LEU A 101 -5.46 -7.77 11.68
N GLY A 102 -6.13 -8.37 12.64
CA GLY A 102 -5.51 -9.19 13.69
C GLY A 102 -5.30 -10.66 13.30
N ALA A 103 -5.90 -11.10 12.18
CA ALA A 103 -5.81 -12.47 11.67
C ALA A 103 -5.92 -12.50 10.15
N ALA A 104 -5.48 -13.61 9.55
CA ALA A 104 -5.56 -13.84 8.11
C ALA A 104 -7.02 -13.81 7.63
N PRO A 105 -7.36 -12.98 6.62
CA PRO A 105 -8.69 -13.01 6.00
C PRO A 105 -8.85 -14.28 5.16
N ALA A 106 -10.09 -14.68 4.89
CA ALA A 106 -10.35 -15.80 3.99
C ALA A 106 -9.89 -15.45 2.56
N PHE A 107 -9.34 -16.43 1.86
CA PHE A 107 -8.94 -16.26 0.45
C PHE A 107 -10.12 -15.78 -0.41
N GLY A 108 -9.87 -14.76 -1.23
CA GLY A 108 -10.87 -14.15 -2.10
C GLY A 108 -11.86 -13.19 -1.41
N SER A 109 -11.77 -13.01 -0.07
CA SER A 109 -12.61 -12.02 0.61
C SER A 109 -12.25 -10.59 0.20
N ALA A 110 -13.26 -9.71 0.18
CA ALA A 110 -13.06 -8.31 -0.16
C ALA A 110 -12.11 -7.63 0.85
N ILE A 111 -11.17 -6.86 0.34
CA ILE A 111 -10.28 -5.99 1.10
C ILE A 111 -10.57 -4.55 0.76
N THR A 112 -10.74 -3.74 1.79
CA THR A 112 -10.96 -2.31 1.71
C THR A 112 -9.80 -1.56 2.35
N VAL A 113 -9.70 -0.27 2.07
CA VAL A 113 -8.72 0.63 2.70
C VAL A 113 -9.43 1.86 3.26
N ASN A 114 -8.94 2.36 4.36
CA ASN A 114 -9.38 3.63 4.93
C ASN A 114 -8.62 4.83 4.28
N ALA A 115 -8.94 6.04 4.70
CA ALA A 115 -8.28 7.26 4.20
C ALA A 115 -6.77 7.33 4.51
N ALA A 116 -6.26 6.54 5.47
CA ALA A 116 -4.82 6.40 5.71
C ALA A 116 -4.16 5.38 4.77
N GLY A 117 -4.92 4.69 3.93
CA GLY A 117 -4.43 3.66 3.02
C GLY A 117 -4.15 2.31 3.68
N ILE A 118 -4.64 2.09 4.91
CA ILE A 118 -4.46 0.85 5.67
C ILE A 118 -5.59 -0.12 5.33
N ALA A 119 -5.23 -1.37 5.00
CA ALA A 119 -6.18 -2.39 4.60
C ALA A 119 -6.97 -2.95 5.79
N SER A 120 -8.23 -3.28 5.52
CA SER A 120 -9.15 -3.95 6.44
C SER A 120 -10.09 -4.90 5.69
N SER A 121 -10.88 -5.70 6.41
CA SER A 121 -11.95 -6.53 5.87
C SER A 121 -13.35 -5.95 6.15
N THR A 122 -13.42 -4.69 6.59
CA THR A 122 -14.70 -3.98 6.77
C THR A 122 -15.36 -3.80 5.41
N ALA A 123 -16.68 -3.91 5.35
CA ALA A 123 -17.41 -3.65 4.10
C ALA A 123 -17.14 -2.23 3.59
N ALA A 124 -17.14 -2.06 2.28
CA ALA A 124 -16.96 -0.75 1.67
C ALA A 124 -18.11 0.19 2.08
N ASP A 125 -17.77 1.39 2.54
CA ASP A 125 -18.68 2.43 2.99
C ASP A 125 -18.07 3.83 2.74
N ALA A 126 -18.60 4.86 3.39
CA ALA A 126 -18.09 6.23 3.26
C ALA A 126 -16.65 6.43 3.78
N SER A 127 -16.11 5.49 4.58
CA SER A 127 -14.79 5.56 5.21
C SER A 127 -13.85 4.43 4.80
N ASN A 128 -14.38 3.38 4.16
CA ASN A 128 -13.65 2.19 3.74
C ASN A 128 -13.89 1.95 2.24
N PHE A 129 -12.84 1.99 1.45
CA PHE A 129 -12.90 2.02 0.00
C PHE A 129 -12.39 0.70 -0.59
N ALA A 130 -13.05 0.17 -1.61
CA ALA A 130 -12.67 -1.10 -2.21
C ALA A 130 -11.25 -1.04 -2.82
N LEU A 131 -10.36 -1.95 -2.40
CA LEU A 131 -9.01 -2.10 -2.93
C LEU A 131 -8.87 -3.34 -3.81
N GLY A 132 -9.31 -4.49 -3.33
CA GLY A 132 -9.10 -5.76 -4.01
C GLY A 132 -9.64 -6.93 -3.22
N THR A 133 -9.01 -8.08 -3.39
CA THR A 133 -9.36 -9.31 -2.68
C THR A 133 -8.14 -9.91 -1.98
N ALA A 134 -8.36 -10.60 -0.87
CA ALA A 134 -7.31 -11.31 -0.14
C ALA A 134 -6.73 -12.44 -1.01
N ALA A 135 -5.41 -12.46 -1.16
CA ALA A 135 -4.69 -13.43 -1.99
C ALA A 135 -4.06 -14.58 -1.17
N GLY A 136 -4.30 -14.63 0.13
CA GLY A 136 -3.96 -15.74 1.02
C GLY A 136 -2.77 -15.48 1.96
N GLY A 137 -1.88 -14.55 1.64
CA GLY A 137 -0.75 -14.21 2.49
C GLY A 137 -1.15 -13.27 3.64
N PHE A 138 -0.66 -13.55 4.86
CA PHE A 138 -0.84 -12.70 6.03
C PHE A 138 0.39 -12.78 6.95
N GLN A 139 0.80 -11.65 7.47
CA GLN A 139 1.81 -11.56 8.53
C GLN A 139 1.27 -10.68 9.66
N ALA A 140 1.29 -11.21 10.88
CA ALA A 140 0.94 -10.43 12.05
C ALA A 140 1.95 -9.29 12.29
N ALA A 141 1.48 -8.23 12.97
CA ALA A 141 2.36 -7.18 13.44
C ALA A 141 3.42 -7.75 14.38
N ASP A 142 4.62 -7.23 14.27
CA ASP A 142 5.70 -7.57 15.20
C ASP A 142 5.96 -6.39 16.15
N SER A 143 5.45 -6.53 17.37
CA SER A 143 5.61 -5.51 18.40
C SER A 143 7.06 -5.30 18.85
N ALA A 144 7.94 -6.30 18.68
CA ALA A 144 9.33 -6.20 19.06
C ALA A 144 10.15 -5.34 18.09
N SER A 145 9.83 -5.40 16.78
CA SER A 145 10.47 -4.58 15.74
C SER A 145 9.67 -3.33 15.36
N GLY A 146 8.42 -3.21 15.85
CA GLY A 146 7.52 -2.12 15.48
C GLY A 146 6.96 -2.23 14.04
N GLU A 147 7.09 -3.40 13.41
CA GLU A 147 6.62 -3.61 12.06
C GLU A 147 5.11 -3.89 11.99
N PRO A 148 4.38 -3.26 11.03
CA PRO A 148 2.95 -3.42 10.90
C PRO A 148 2.56 -4.83 10.46
N ALA A 149 1.29 -5.20 10.70
CA ALA A 149 0.70 -6.36 10.06
C ALA A 149 0.59 -6.15 8.54
N LEU A 150 0.74 -7.23 7.77
CA LEU A 150 0.66 -7.22 6.32
C LEU A 150 -0.35 -8.25 5.81
N VAL A 151 -1.07 -7.91 4.76
CA VAL A 151 -1.95 -8.80 4.02
C VAL A 151 -1.59 -8.78 2.54
N GLU A 152 -1.58 -9.95 1.91
CA GLU A 152 -1.42 -10.06 0.46
C GLU A 152 -2.76 -9.77 -0.22
N VAL A 153 -2.75 -8.81 -1.12
CA VAL A 153 -3.95 -8.35 -1.84
C VAL A 153 -3.76 -8.50 -3.35
N GLN A 154 -4.73 -9.10 -4.00
CA GLN A 154 -4.90 -9.01 -5.45
C GLN A 154 -5.64 -7.72 -5.74
N LEU A 155 -4.97 -6.77 -6.37
CA LEU A 155 -5.57 -5.49 -6.75
C LEU A 155 -6.62 -5.69 -7.84
N LEU A 156 -7.74 -4.98 -7.71
CA LEU A 156 -8.75 -4.89 -8.77
C LEU A 156 -8.18 -3.99 -9.87
N GLN A 157 -8.18 -4.50 -11.08
CA GLN A 157 -7.88 -3.66 -12.25
C GLN A 157 -9.00 -2.63 -12.42
N LYS A 158 -8.64 -1.37 -12.47
CA LYS A 158 -9.56 -0.26 -12.78
C LYS A 158 -9.27 0.30 -14.16
#